data_200383660392e4220554d1d5e1e0af05
#
_entry.id   200383660392e4220554d1d5e1e0af05
#
_cell.length_a   1.000
_cell.length_b   1.000
_cell.length_c   1.000
_cell.angle_alpha   90.00
_cell.angle_beta   90.00
_cell.angle_gamma   90.00
#
_symmetry.space_group_name_H-M   'P 1'
#
loop_
_entity.id
_entity.type
_entity.pdbx_description
1 polymer ?
#
loop_
_entity_poly.entity_id
_entity_poly.type
_entity_poly.pdbx_seq_one_letter_code
_entity_poly.pdbx_strand_id
1 'polypeptide(L)'
;MTENIQTLFNELVGILEQVNSTLFDFWPVALTVGIALCFFGFKLFRFSVFIFGFIIGATIGLGMGDLVMKPWGGIIGAVIVGLLGGYGFLFIIRIAGSFIGVVLGGIIGAYFLGESVWVIPTAILSGLCAFFLLRFFIMASTSCWGALLAIGGLSRLLQLPIREHPDLLIVSEAILFAVGLGYQIFTYKKKSQ
;
A
#
# COMPACT_ATOMS: atom_id res chain seq x y z
N MET A 1 4.19 10.35 -32.03
CA MET A 1 4.35 10.29 -30.56
C MET A 1 3.06 9.83 -29.87
N THR A 2 1.90 10.29 -30.30
CA THR A 2 0.57 9.89 -29.76
C THR A 2 0.22 8.42 -30.03
N GLU A 3 0.55 7.85 -31.18
CA GLU A 3 0.29 6.44 -31.52
C GLU A 3 1.04 5.47 -30.59
N ASN A 4 2.29 5.77 -30.24
CA ASN A 4 3.07 4.90 -29.34
C ASN A 4 2.51 4.90 -27.89
N ILE A 5 1.92 6.01 -27.47
CA ILE A 5 1.29 6.11 -26.13
C ILE A 5 -0.01 5.32 -26.11
N GLN A 6 -0.80 5.37 -27.18
CA GLN A 6 -2.04 4.60 -27.27
C GLN A 6 -1.79 3.09 -27.34
N THR A 7 -0.76 2.67 -28.07
CA THR A 7 -0.37 1.24 -28.12
C THR A 7 0.08 0.73 -26.75
N LEU A 8 0.93 1.49 -26.04
CA LEU A 8 1.36 1.15 -24.68
C LEU A 8 0.19 1.13 -23.69
N PHE A 9 -0.75 2.07 -23.82
CA PHE A 9 -1.94 2.09 -22.99
C PHE A 9 -2.84 0.86 -23.22
N ASN A 10 -3.05 0.48 -24.48
CA ASN A 10 -3.82 -0.71 -24.85
C ASN A 10 -3.14 -2.02 -24.42
N GLU A 11 -1.80 -2.11 -24.49
CA GLU A 11 -1.06 -3.26 -23.95
C GLU A 11 -1.19 -3.33 -22.43
N LEU A 12 -1.06 -2.21 -21.72
CA LEU A 12 -1.26 -2.16 -20.27
C LEU A 12 -2.69 -2.56 -19.86
N VAL A 13 -3.69 -2.09 -20.58
CA VAL A 13 -5.09 -2.50 -20.36
C VAL A 13 -5.26 -3.99 -20.60
N GLY A 14 -4.70 -4.54 -21.66
CA GLY A 14 -4.75 -5.98 -21.98
C GLY A 14 -4.08 -6.84 -20.89
N ILE A 15 -2.91 -6.42 -20.39
CA ILE A 15 -2.22 -7.09 -19.27
C ILE A 15 -3.07 -7.02 -18.00
N LEU A 16 -3.65 -5.87 -17.69
CA LEU A 16 -4.53 -5.69 -16.53
C LEU A 16 -5.79 -6.56 -16.61
N GLU A 17 -6.39 -6.69 -17.79
CA GLU A 17 -7.54 -7.57 -18.01
C GLU A 17 -7.16 -9.04 -17.85
N GLN A 18 -6.00 -9.44 -18.36
CA GLN A 18 -5.51 -10.82 -18.24
C GLN A 18 -5.16 -11.18 -16.80
N VAL A 19 -4.49 -10.28 -16.07
CA VAL A 19 -4.20 -10.46 -14.63
C VAL A 19 -5.51 -10.51 -13.82
N ASN A 20 -6.45 -9.64 -14.16
CA ASN A 20 -7.75 -9.60 -13.50
C ASN A 20 -8.55 -10.89 -13.75
N SER A 21 -8.59 -11.42 -14.99
CA SER A 21 -9.28 -12.68 -15.30
C SER A 21 -8.66 -13.87 -14.56
N THR A 22 -7.32 -13.95 -14.52
CA THR A 22 -6.60 -15.03 -13.83
C THR A 22 -6.80 -14.97 -12.31
N LEU A 23 -6.77 -13.78 -11.72
CA LEU A 23 -7.05 -13.60 -10.29
C LEU A 23 -8.48 -14.00 -9.91
N PHE A 24 -9.45 -13.78 -10.80
CA PHE A 24 -10.85 -14.12 -10.56
C PHE A 24 -11.19 -15.59 -10.88
N ASP A 25 -10.36 -16.34 -11.58
CA ASP A 25 -10.52 -17.79 -11.71
C ASP A 25 -10.26 -18.51 -10.37
N PHE A 26 -9.43 -17.90 -9.50
CA PHE A 26 -9.24 -18.32 -8.11
C PHE A 26 -10.15 -17.53 -7.15
N TRP A 27 -11.47 -17.47 -7.45
CA TRP A 27 -12.44 -16.72 -6.65
C TRP A 27 -12.39 -16.99 -5.12
N PRO A 28 -12.09 -18.22 -4.62
CA PRO A 28 -12.00 -18.44 -3.17
C PRO A 28 -10.79 -17.68 -2.56
N VAL A 29 -9.69 -17.63 -3.31
CA VAL A 29 -8.49 -16.90 -2.88
C VAL A 29 -8.74 -15.39 -2.94
N ALA A 30 -9.35 -14.89 -4.02
CA ALA A 30 -9.68 -13.47 -4.16
C ALA A 30 -10.63 -13.01 -3.03
N LEU A 31 -11.63 -13.83 -2.68
CA LEU A 31 -12.57 -13.53 -1.60
C LEU A 31 -11.86 -13.50 -0.23
N THR A 32 -11.08 -14.53 0.11
CA THR A 32 -10.39 -14.62 1.40
C THR A 32 -9.33 -13.53 1.57
N VAL A 33 -8.52 -13.27 0.53
CA VAL A 33 -7.52 -12.20 0.52
C VAL A 33 -8.20 -10.84 0.57
N GLY A 34 -9.28 -10.64 -0.18
CA GLY A 34 -10.07 -9.41 -0.18
C GLY A 34 -10.61 -9.08 1.21
N ILE A 35 -11.24 -10.02 1.89
CA ILE A 35 -11.73 -9.85 3.26
C ILE A 35 -10.55 -9.57 4.21
N ALA A 36 -9.46 -10.32 4.12
CA ALA A 36 -8.30 -10.12 4.97
C ALA A 36 -7.67 -8.72 4.78
N LEU A 37 -7.55 -8.25 3.54
CA LEU A 37 -7.06 -6.90 3.22
C LEU A 37 -8.03 -5.81 3.70
N CYS A 38 -9.35 -6.03 3.56
CA CYS A 38 -10.36 -5.07 3.97
C CYS A 38 -10.31 -4.81 5.49
N PHE A 39 -10.18 -5.86 6.31
CA PHE A 39 -10.21 -5.73 7.77
C PHE A 39 -8.83 -5.61 8.41
N PHE A 40 -7.82 -6.29 7.89
CA PHE A 40 -6.48 -6.34 8.46
C PHE A 40 -5.41 -5.65 7.60
N GLY A 41 -5.79 -4.96 6.52
CA GLY A 41 -4.87 -4.42 5.52
C GLY A 41 -3.74 -3.59 6.11
N PHE A 42 -4.02 -2.71 7.07
CA PHE A 42 -2.98 -1.91 7.73
C PHE A 42 -1.95 -2.76 8.48
N LYS A 43 -2.40 -3.84 9.17
CA LYS A 43 -1.50 -4.74 9.89
C LYS A 43 -0.66 -5.57 8.91
N LEU A 44 -1.32 -6.10 7.87
CA LEU A 44 -0.68 -6.88 6.81
C LEU A 44 0.36 -6.04 6.07
N PHE A 45 0.01 -4.81 5.68
CA PHE A 45 0.94 -3.89 5.05
C PHE A 45 2.18 -3.65 5.92
N ARG A 46 1.97 -3.32 7.20
CA ARG A 46 3.07 -3.08 8.13
C ARG A 46 3.96 -4.31 8.33
N PHE A 47 3.35 -5.50 8.39
CA PHE A 47 4.05 -6.77 8.50
C PHE A 47 4.87 -7.08 7.24
N SER A 48 4.28 -6.89 6.06
CA SER A 48 4.99 -7.08 4.79
C SER A 48 6.20 -6.16 4.66
N VAL A 49 6.02 -4.87 4.97
CA VAL A 49 7.11 -3.90 4.97
C VAL A 49 8.23 -4.30 5.93
N PHE A 50 7.87 -4.75 7.14
CA PHE A 50 8.84 -5.24 8.11
C PHE A 50 9.62 -6.46 7.59
N ILE A 51 8.93 -7.44 6.97
CA ILE A 51 9.58 -8.62 6.39
C ILE A 51 10.55 -8.23 5.27
N PHE A 52 10.14 -7.34 4.36
CA PHE A 52 11.03 -6.85 3.30
C PHE A 52 12.28 -6.18 3.87
N GLY A 53 12.12 -5.28 4.83
CA GLY A 53 13.25 -4.65 5.50
C GLY A 53 14.13 -5.64 6.26
N PHE A 54 13.50 -6.66 6.89
CA PHE A 54 14.23 -7.73 7.56
C PHE A 54 15.06 -8.57 6.58
N ILE A 55 14.51 -8.97 5.45
CA ILE A 55 15.23 -9.75 4.44
C ILE A 55 16.44 -8.99 3.91
N ILE A 56 16.24 -7.71 3.56
CA ILE A 56 17.33 -6.86 3.08
C ILE A 56 18.40 -6.67 4.17
N GLY A 57 17.97 -6.38 5.39
CA GLY A 57 18.89 -6.24 6.53
C GLY A 57 19.63 -7.54 6.87
N ALA A 58 18.93 -8.68 6.82
CA ALA A 58 19.53 -9.98 7.10
C ALA A 58 20.57 -10.39 6.06
N THR A 59 20.34 -10.13 4.77
CA THR A 59 21.33 -10.40 3.72
C THR A 59 22.59 -9.57 3.89
N ILE A 60 22.47 -8.30 4.24
CA ILE A 60 23.61 -7.43 4.57
C ILE A 60 24.30 -7.92 5.85
N GLY A 61 23.52 -8.25 6.88
CA GLY A 61 24.03 -8.74 8.16
C GLY A 61 24.78 -10.06 8.07
N LEU A 62 24.32 -10.99 7.20
CA LEU A 62 25.06 -12.23 6.88
C LEU A 62 26.43 -11.91 6.33
N GLY A 63 26.51 -11.08 5.29
CA GLY A 63 27.79 -10.73 4.66
C GLY A 63 28.78 -10.04 5.61
N MET A 64 28.29 -9.08 6.39
CA MET A 64 29.14 -8.37 7.38
C MET A 64 29.55 -9.27 8.57
N GLY A 65 28.63 -10.11 9.05
CA GLY A 65 28.86 -11.00 10.17
C GLY A 65 29.91 -12.08 9.87
N ASP A 66 29.90 -12.64 8.66
CA ASP A 66 30.87 -13.64 8.22
C ASP A 66 32.30 -13.10 8.14
N LEU A 67 32.45 -11.78 7.91
CA LEU A 67 33.75 -11.12 7.90
C LEU A 67 34.34 -10.98 9.32
N VAL A 68 33.50 -10.92 10.36
CA VAL A 68 33.92 -10.66 11.73
C VAL A 68 34.15 -11.94 12.51
N MET A 69 33.25 -12.92 12.44
CA MET A 69 33.28 -14.16 13.24
C MET A 69 32.71 -15.35 12.46
N LYS A 70 33.52 -16.15 11.84
CA LYS A 70 33.08 -17.42 11.20
C LYS A 70 32.92 -18.52 12.26
N PRO A 71 31.87 -19.38 12.16
CA PRO A 71 30.66 -19.36 11.31
C PRO A 71 29.45 -18.66 11.97
N TRP A 72 29.53 -18.30 13.25
CA TRP A 72 28.40 -17.80 14.03
C TRP A 72 28.08 -16.31 13.80
N GLY A 73 29.09 -15.54 13.34
CA GLY A 73 28.96 -14.11 13.11
C GLY A 73 27.91 -13.79 12.05
N GLY A 74 27.83 -14.58 11.00
CA GLY A 74 26.83 -14.40 9.94
C GLY A 74 25.40 -14.51 10.46
N ILE A 75 25.10 -15.54 11.28
CA ILE A 75 23.75 -15.75 11.83
C ILE A 75 23.37 -14.61 12.80
N ILE A 76 24.28 -14.27 13.70
CA ILE A 76 24.05 -13.17 14.66
C ILE A 76 23.89 -11.85 13.93
N GLY A 77 24.74 -11.59 12.96
CA GLY A 77 24.69 -10.40 12.09
C GLY A 77 23.37 -10.32 11.33
N ALA A 78 22.92 -11.44 10.73
CA ALA A 78 21.65 -11.50 10.02
C ALA A 78 20.43 -11.14 10.91
N VAL A 79 20.41 -11.68 12.14
CA VAL A 79 19.29 -11.43 13.07
C VAL A 79 19.32 -9.96 13.53
N ILE A 80 20.47 -9.43 13.95
CA ILE A 80 20.56 -8.06 14.47
C ILE A 80 20.28 -7.05 13.37
N VAL A 81 21.01 -7.14 12.24
CA VAL A 81 20.84 -6.20 11.13
C VAL A 81 19.51 -6.38 10.43
N GLY A 82 18.99 -7.61 10.39
CA GLY A 82 17.63 -7.89 9.87
C GLY A 82 16.54 -7.21 10.71
N LEU A 83 16.60 -7.30 12.04
CA LEU A 83 15.63 -6.61 12.91
C LEU A 83 15.75 -5.09 12.78
N LEU A 84 16.96 -4.55 12.78
CA LEU A 84 17.20 -3.12 12.57
C LEU A 84 16.70 -2.68 11.18
N GLY A 85 16.94 -3.48 10.15
CA GLY A 85 16.45 -3.25 8.79
C GLY A 85 14.93 -3.24 8.72
N GLY A 86 14.25 -4.20 9.36
CA GLY A 86 12.79 -4.26 9.42
C GLY A 86 12.16 -3.02 10.06
N TYR A 87 12.67 -2.59 11.19
CA TYR A 87 12.20 -1.35 11.85
C TYR A 87 12.61 -0.10 11.08
N GLY A 88 13.83 -0.06 10.56
CA GLY A 88 14.33 1.06 9.76
C GLY A 88 13.50 1.27 8.50
N PHE A 89 13.10 0.19 7.83
CA PHE A 89 12.28 0.27 6.61
C PHE A 89 10.88 0.84 6.87
N LEU A 90 10.27 0.52 8.01
CA LEU A 90 9.02 1.15 8.45
C LEU A 90 9.17 2.66 8.69
N PHE A 91 10.32 3.10 9.15
CA PHE A 91 10.62 4.53 9.34
C PHE A 91 10.87 5.22 8.01
N ILE A 92 11.65 4.60 7.10
CA ILE A 92 11.96 5.12 5.77
C ILE A 92 10.68 5.37 4.97
N ILE A 93 9.70 4.45 5.00
CA ILE A 93 8.43 4.64 4.28
C ILE A 93 7.68 5.89 4.77
N ARG A 94 7.75 6.22 6.05
CA ARG A 94 7.12 7.43 6.56
C ARG A 94 7.81 8.69 6.05
N ILE A 95 9.14 8.69 6.03
CA ILE A 95 9.92 9.82 5.50
C ILE A 95 9.67 9.97 4.00
N ALA A 96 9.68 8.86 3.25
CA ALA A 96 9.41 8.88 1.82
C ALA A 96 8.02 9.45 1.50
N GLY A 97 6.99 9.04 2.26
CA GLY A 97 5.64 9.58 2.10
C GLY A 97 5.56 11.08 2.41
N SER A 98 6.28 11.55 3.44
CA SER A 98 6.38 12.97 3.75
C SER A 98 7.10 13.74 2.63
N PHE A 99 8.17 13.17 2.07
CA PHE A 99 8.91 13.80 0.97
C PHE A 99 8.06 13.94 -0.28
N ILE A 100 7.26 12.91 -0.63
CA ILE A 100 6.28 12.99 -1.72
C ILE A 100 5.28 14.13 -1.45
N GLY A 101 4.81 14.26 -0.21
CA GLY A 101 3.92 15.34 0.20
C GLY A 101 4.55 16.73 0.02
N VAL A 102 5.83 16.90 0.35
CA VAL A 102 6.58 18.16 0.12
C VAL A 102 6.65 18.48 -1.37
N VAL A 103 7.01 17.50 -2.20
CA VAL A 103 7.13 17.69 -3.66
C VAL A 103 5.78 18.08 -4.28
N LEU A 104 4.73 17.32 -3.97
CA LEU A 104 3.38 17.62 -4.48
C LEU A 104 2.87 18.97 -3.99
N GLY A 105 3.07 19.28 -2.71
CA GLY A 105 2.70 20.58 -2.14
C GLY A 105 3.48 21.73 -2.74
N GLY A 106 4.74 21.53 -3.08
CA GLY A 106 5.56 22.50 -3.80
C GLY A 106 5.06 22.75 -5.21
N ILE A 107 4.73 21.69 -5.96
CA ILE A 107 4.17 21.80 -7.32
C ILE A 107 2.82 22.53 -7.30
N ILE A 108 1.92 22.12 -6.41
CA ILE A 108 0.60 22.74 -6.27
C ILE A 108 0.74 24.19 -5.80
N GLY A 109 1.62 24.46 -4.83
CA GLY A 109 1.92 25.79 -4.35
C GLY A 109 2.46 26.70 -5.45
N ALA A 110 3.40 26.21 -6.26
CA ALA A 110 3.94 26.97 -7.40
C ALA A 110 2.87 27.27 -8.47
N TYR A 111 1.96 26.31 -8.71
CA TYR A 111 0.88 26.51 -9.67
C TYR A 111 -0.12 27.59 -9.24
N PHE A 112 -0.51 27.62 -7.95
CA PHE A 112 -1.50 28.59 -7.45
C PHE A 112 -0.93 29.93 -7.01
N LEU A 113 0.31 29.95 -6.48
CA LEU A 113 0.94 31.14 -5.90
C LEU A 113 2.01 31.77 -6.81
N GLY A 114 2.30 31.14 -7.96
CA GLY A 114 3.38 31.55 -8.85
C GLY A 114 4.75 31.38 -8.19
N GLU A 115 5.74 32.11 -8.66
CA GLU A 115 7.12 32.13 -8.12
C GLU A 115 7.23 32.93 -6.81
N SER A 116 6.30 32.76 -5.91
CA SER A 116 6.25 33.50 -4.64
C SER A 116 7.00 32.75 -3.53
N VAL A 117 7.57 33.50 -2.58
CA VAL A 117 8.22 32.97 -1.37
C VAL A 117 7.28 32.05 -0.57
N TRP A 118 5.98 32.19 -0.75
CA TRP A 118 4.96 31.37 -0.08
C TRP A 118 4.90 29.90 -0.53
N VAL A 119 5.57 29.53 -1.62
CA VAL A 119 5.67 28.14 -2.08
C VAL A 119 6.42 27.25 -1.08
N ILE A 120 7.45 27.80 -0.40
CA ILE A 120 8.24 27.03 0.57
C ILE A 120 7.41 26.62 1.80
N PRO A 121 6.71 27.54 2.49
CA PRO A 121 5.86 27.15 3.62
C PRO A 121 4.72 26.20 3.21
N THR A 122 4.13 26.35 2.03
CA THR A 122 3.07 25.43 1.55
C THR A 122 3.63 24.01 1.31
N ALA A 123 4.82 23.87 0.74
CA ALA A 123 5.49 22.60 0.55
C ALA A 123 5.80 21.91 1.89
N ILE A 124 6.35 22.62 2.87
CA ILE A 124 6.65 22.10 4.19
C ILE A 124 5.37 21.65 4.92
N LEU A 125 4.33 22.49 4.90
CA LEU A 125 3.05 22.18 5.52
C LEU A 125 2.39 20.95 4.89
N SER A 126 2.45 20.84 3.56
CA SER A 126 1.95 19.67 2.83
C SER A 126 2.70 18.39 3.19
N GLY A 127 4.03 18.44 3.31
CA GLY A 127 4.83 17.30 3.77
C GLY A 127 4.49 16.86 5.19
N LEU A 128 4.27 17.82 6.08
CA LEU A 128 3.84 17.54 7.45
C LEU A 128 2.44 16.92 7.49
N CYS A 129 1.50 17.45 6.72
CA CYS A 129 0.17 16.87 6.55
C CYS A 129 0.26 15.44 5.97
N ALA A 130 1.08 15.22 4.95
CA ALA A 130 1.28 13.90 4.38
C ALA A 130 1.83 12.89 5.39
N PHE A 131 2.75 13.31 6.26
CA PHE A 131 3.29 12.44 7.32
C PHE A 131 2.21 11.91 8.27
N PHE A 132 1.25 12.75 8.65
CA PHE A 132 0.13 12.35 9.51
C PHE A 132 -0.94 11.58 8.74
N LEU A 133 -1.24 12.00 7.51
CA LEU A 133 -2.28 11.41 6.67
C LEU A 133 -1.87 10.06 6.04
N LEU A 134 -0.56 9.77 5.95
CA LEU A 134 -0.04 8.54 5.32
C LEU A 134 -0.70 7.28 5.89
N ARG A 135 -0.97 7.25 7.20
CA ARG A 135 -1.66 6.12 7.84
C ARG A 135 -3.07 5.94 7.32
N PHE A 136 -3.82 7.04 7.24
CA PHE A 136 -5.18 7.03 6.71
C PHE A 136 -5.19 6.60 5.25
N PHE A 137 -4.20 7.07 4.49
CA PHE A 137 -4.06 6.72 3.09
C PHE A 137 -3.80 5.23 2.89
N ILE A 138 -2.92 4.63 3.70
CA ILE A 138 -2.65 3.19 3.67
C ILE A 138 -3.90 2.40 4.07
N MET A 139 -4.61 2.79 5.14
CA MET A 139 -5.86 2.15 5.56
C MET A 139 -6.93 2.23 4.47
N ALA A 140 -7.13 3.40 3.88
CA ALA A 140 -8.10 3.61 2.81
C ALA A 140 -7.75 2.80 1.56
N SER A 141 -6.49 2.85 1.11
CA SER A 141 -6.05 2.09 -0.06
C SER A 141 -6.20 0.58 0.13
N THR A 142 -5.77 0.04 1.27
CA THR A 142 -5.90 -1.40 1.54
C THR A 142 -7.36 -1.84 1.68
N SER A 143 -8.22 -0.99 2.27
CA SER A 143 -9.66 -1.26 2.39
C SER A 143 -10.35 -1.22 1.03
N CYS A 144 -9.95 -0.28 0.16
CA CYS A 144 -10.47 -0.15 -1.20
C CYS A 144 -10.13 -1.39 -2.05
N TRP A 145 -8.86 -1.75 -2.11
CA TRP A 145 -8.41 -2.97 -2.82
C TRP A 145 -9.04 -4.24 -2.24
N GLY A 146 -9.16 -4.30 -0.90
CA GLY A 146 -9.82 -5.42 -0.23
C GLY A 146 -11.29 -5.54 -0.61
N ALA A 147 -12.03 -4.42 -0.69
CA ALA A 147 -13.42 -4.39 -1.08
C ALA A 147 -13.62 -4.85 -2.54
N LEU A 148 -12.79 -4.34 -3.45
CA LEU A 148 -12.81 -4.74 -4.87
C LEU A 148 -12.60 -6.25 -5.04
N LEU A 149 -11.58 -6.82 -4.39
CA LEU A 149 -11.29 -8.25 -4.45
C LEU A 149 -12.39 -9.09 -3.81
N ALA A 150 -12.92 -8.67 -2.65
CA ALA A 150 -13.95 -9.40 -1.95
C ALA A 150 -15.27 -9.46 -2.75
N ILE A 151 -15.70 -8.33 -3.33
CA ILE A 151 -16.93 -8.27 -4.13
C ILE A 151 -16.75 -9.01 -5.46
N GLY A 152 -15.58 -8.86 -6.10
CA GLY A 152 -15.25 -9.63 -7.30
C GLY A 152 -15.29 -11.14 -7.06
N GLY A 153 -14.75 -11.62 -5.94
CA GLY A 153 -14.81 -13.02 -5.53
C GLY A 153 -16.22 -13.47 -5.16
N LEU A 154 -16.98 -12.64 -4.44
CA LEU A 154 -18.36 -12.92 -4.03
C LEU A 154 -19.32 -13.00 -5.22
N SER A 155 -19.17 -12.11 -6.19
CA SER A 155 -20.01 -12.11 -7.41
C SER A 155 -19.85 -13.40 -8.22
N ARG A 156 -18.65 -13.96 -8.26
CA ARG A 156 -18.39 -15.27 -8.89
C ARG A 156 -18.96 -16.42 -8.07
N LEU A 157 -18.81 -16.39 -6.74
CA LEU A 157 -19.35 -17.42 -5.85
C LEU A 157 -20.87 -17.54 -5.98
N LEU A 158 -21.57 -16.42 -5.97
CA LEU A 158 -23.04 -16.39 -5.98
C LEU A 158 -23.62 -16.39 -7.39
N GLN A 159 -22.78 -16.41 -8.44
CA GLN A 159 -23.18 -16.30 -9.85
C GLN A 159 -24.12 -15.11 -10.09
N LEU A 160 -23.98 -14.05 -9.30
CA LEU A 160 -24.83 -12.88 -9.40
C LEU A 160 -24.43 -12.07 -10.64
N PRO A 161 -25.39 -11.60 -11.44
CA PRO A 161 -25.13 -10.74 -12.60
C PRO A 161 -24.79 -9.30 -12.18
N ILE A 162 -24.02 -9.14 -11.07
CA ILE A 162 -23.64 -7.82 -10.52
C ILE A 162 -22.83 -7.02 -11.54
N ARG A 163 -22.12 -7.71 -12.46
CA ARG A 163 -21.40 -7.06 -13.57
C ARG A 163 -22.32 -6.38 -14.59
N GLU A 164 -23.55 -6.83 -14.70
CA GLU A 164 -24.55 -6.22 -15.58
C GLU A 164 -25.19 -4.96 -14.98
N HIS A 165 -25.02 -4.77 -13.65
CA HIS A 165 -25.55 -3.63 -12.91
C HIS A 165 -24.39 -2.88 -12.21
N PRO A 166 -23.70 -1.97 -12.91
CA PRO A 166 -22.54 -1.24 -12.37
C PRO A 166 -22.89 -0.43 -11.11
N ASP A 167 -24.12 0.04 -11.00
CA ASP A 167 -24.58 0.80 -9.83
C ASP A 167 -24.58 -0.03 -8.55
N LEU A 168 -25.03 -1.30 -8.64
CA LEU A 168 -25.03 -2.22 -7.49
C LEU A 168 -23.60 -2.60 -7.08
N LEU A 169 -22.70 -2.72 -8.05
CA LEU A 169 -21.30 -3.01 -7.81
C LEU A 169 -20.65 -1.86 -7.02
N ILE A 170 -20.79 -0.63 -7.48
CA ILE A 170 -20.24 0.56 -6.83
C ILE A 170 -20.79 0.73 -5.41
N VAL A 171 -22.10 0.53 -5.22
CA VAL A 171 -22.73 0.65 -3.90
C VAL A 171 -22.22 -0.41 -2.93
N SER A 172 -22.12 -1.67 -3.39
CA SER A 172 -21.61 -2.77 -2.54
C SER A 172 -20.14 -2.58 -2.17
N GLU A 173 -19.30 -2.11 -3.10
CA GLU A 173 -17.91 -1.76 -2.85
C GLU A 173 -17.79 -0.61 -1.84
N ALA A 174 -18.58 0.44 -2.00
CA ALA A 174 -18.58 1.59 -1.09
C ALA A 174 -18.97 1.19 0.34
N ILE A 175 -20.00 0.33 0.49
CA ILE A 175 -20.42 -0.18 1.80
C ILE A 175 -19.29 -1.01 2.45
N LEU A 176 -18.72 -1.96 1.71
CA LEU A 176 -17.67 -2.82 2.23
C LEU A 176 -16.40 -2.03 2.55
N PHE A 177 -16.04 -1.06 1.71
CA PHE A 177 -14.96 -0.10 1.96
C PHE A 177 -15.19 0.68 3.26
N ALA A 178 -16.38 1.26 3.44
CA ALA A 178 -16.72 2.04 4.64
C ALA A 178 -16.67 1.20 5.92
N VAL A 179 -17.19 -0.03 5.87
CA VAL A 179 -17.15 -0.98 7.00
C VAL A 179 -15.70 -1.39 7.31
N GLY A 180 -14.93 -1.74 6.30
CA GLY A 180 -13.52 -2.12 6.45
C GLY A 180 -12.66 -0.99 7.02
N LEU A 181 -12.81 0.22 6.48
CA LEU A 181 -12.10 1.40 6.95
C LEU A 181 -12.50 1.75 8.39
N GLY A 182 -13.80 1.73 8.71
CA GLY A 182 -14.32 1.96 10.05
C GLY A 182 -13.74 0.97 11.08
N TYR A 183 -13.71 -0.32 10.73
CA TYR A 183 -13.12 -1.36 11.57
C TYR A 183 -11.61 -1.14 11.81
N GLN A 184 -10.86 -0.80 10.75
CA GLN A 184 -9.43 -0.53 10.87
C GLN A 184 -9.16 0.66 11.78
N ILE A 185 -9.91 1.77 11.65
CA ILE A 185 -9.79 2.95 12.50
C ILE A 185 -10.13 2.62 13.97
N PHE A 186 -11.24 1.91 14.20
CA PHE A 186 -11.68 1.52 15.52
C PHE A 186 -10.64 0.63 16.25
N THR A 187 -10.14 -0.39 15.55
CA THR A 187 -9.13 -1.31 16.08
C THR A 187 -7.80 -0.61 16.37
N TYR A 188 -7.47 0.40 15.55
CA TYR A 188 -6.28 1.22 15.78
C TYR A 188 -6.41 2.09 17.04
N LYS A 189 -7.55 2.76 17.22
CA LYS A 189 -7.82 3.65 18.36
C LYS A 189 -7.78 2.90 19.70
N LYS A 190 -8.35 1.67 19.74
CA LYS A 190 -8.35 0.83 20.95
C LYS A 190 -6.96 0.41 21.42
N LYS A 191 -5.96 0.34 20.53
CA LYS A 191 -4.59 -0.05 20.87
C LYS A 191 -3.71 1.13 21.30
N SER A 192 -4.21 2.38 21.14
CA SER A 192 -3.52 3.62 21.49
C SER A 192 -3.90 4.15 22.90
N GLN A 193 -4.85 3.51 23.54
CA GLN A 193 -5.22 3.71 24.95
C GLN A 193 -4.61 2.60 25.81
#